data_d8f0f8402fb9845cffb5a4a5e261e996
#
_entry.id   d8f0f8402fb9845cffb5a4a5e261e996
#
_cell.length_a   1.000
_cell.length_b   1.000
_cell.length_c   1.000
_cell.angle_alpha   90.00
_cell.angle_beta   90.00
_cell.angle_gamma   90.00
#
_symmetry.space_group_name_H-M   'P 1'
#
loop_
_entity.id
_entity.type
_entity.pdbx_description
1 polymer ?
#
loop_
_entity_poly.entity_id
_entity_poly.type
_entity_poly.pdbx_seq_one_letter_code
_entity_poly.pdbx_strand_id
1 'polypeptide(L)'
;MKELSEKLLSVIDTAEPKLRDISASDSGKPILPGGWSRKQVLGHLIDSASNNHQRFVRASLQPSLDFPAYDQERNVGLQAPQEADWPLLVSLWAAYNRYLAHIIARLPANKLDTVCHIGSNPPVTLGFVASDYLTHMVHHLSQIGAADGNL
;
A
#
# COMPACT_ATOMS: atom_id res chain seq x y z
N MET A 1 -3.85 -7.19 15.60
CA MET A 1 -3.91 -5.98 14.75
C MET A 1 -3.16 -4.78 15.32
N LYS A 2 -3.09 -4.56 16.64
CA LYS A 2 -2.29 -3.42 17.18
C LYS A 2 -0.81 -3.50 16.80
N GLU A 3 -0.18 -4.65 17.02
CA GLU A 3 1.23 -4.87 16.63
C GLU A 3 1.47 -4.65 15.13
N LEU A 4 0.57 -5.11 14.27
CA LEU A 4 0.65 -4.89 12.82
C LEU A 4 0.56 -3.40 12.47
N SER A 5 -0.33 -2.67 13.14
CA SER A 5 -0.45 -1.21 13.01
C SER A 5 0.83 -0.49 13.44
N GLU A 6 1.43 -0.90 14.56
CA GLU A 6 2.69 -0.32 15.06
C GLU A 6 3.86 -0.58 14.08
N LYS A 7 3.93 -1.80 13.52
CA LYS A 7 4.90 -2.12 12.46
C LYS A 7 4.70 -1.24 11.22
N LEU A 8 3.45 -1.06 10.78
CA LEU A 8 3.14 -0.19 9.65
C LEU A 8 3.57 1.26 9.91
N LEU A 9 3.28 1.80 11.11
CA LEU A 9 3.72 3.14 11.49
C LEU A 9 5.26 3.27 11.48
N SER A 10 5.96 2.29 12.03
CA SER A 10 7.44 2.25 12.02
C SER A 10 8.01 2.26 10.59
N VAL A 11 7.41 1.49 9.67
CA VAL A 11 7.80 1.50 8.25
C VAL A 11 7.60 2.88 7.63
N ILE A 12 6.45 3.53 7.88
CA ILE A 12 6.16 4.86 7.35
C ILE A 12 7.16 5.89 7.89
N ASP A 13 7.41 5.88 9.22
CA ASP A 13 8.30 6.83 9.87
C ASP A 13 9.76 6.68 9.42
N THR A 14 10.16 5.48 9.03
CA THR A 14 11.49 5.20 8.45
C THR A 14 11.57 5.59 6.98
N ALA A 15 10.53 5.29 6.20
CA ALA A 15 10.54 5.48 4.75
C ALA A 15 10.29 6.93 4.34
N GLU A 16 9.39 7.64 5.01
CA GLU A 16 9.01 9.01 4.62
C GLU A 16 10.20 9.98 4.52
N PRO A 17 11.12 10.06 5.48
CA PRO A 17 12.31 10.92 5.34
C PRO A 17 13.16 10.53 4.13
N LYS A 18 13.41 9.24 3.92
CA LYS A 18 14.18 8.75 2.77
C LYS A 18 13.52 9.11 1.44
N LEU A 19 12.19 9.01 1.35
CA LEU A 19 11.44 9.43 0.18
C LEU A 19 11.54 10.95 -0.07
N ARG A 20 11.48 11.75 0.98
CA ARG A 20 11.61 13.22 0.89
C ARG A 20 12.99 13.67 0.43
N ASP A 21 14.04 12.90 0.73
CA ASP A 21 15.41 13.17 0.30
C ASP A 21 15.65 12.87 -1.19
N ILE A 22 14.75 12.12 -1.85
CA ILE A 22 14.85 11.88 -3.30
C ILE A 22 14.45 13.14 -4.05
N SER A 23 15.34 13.57 -4.96
CA SER A 23 15.05 14.75 -5.79
C SER A 23 13.86 14.50 -6.74
N ALA A 24 13.16 15.58 -7.12
CA ALA A 24 12.08 15.50 -8.13
C ALA A 24 12.59 14.91 -9.46
N SER A 25 13.82 15.22 -9.86
CA SER A 25 14.44 14.65 -11.06
C SER A 25 14.67 13.14 -10.93
N ASP A 26 15.19 12.67 -9.79
CA ASP A 26 15.51 11.25 -9.59
C ASP A 26 14.25 10.40 -9.34
N SER A 27 13.19 10.99 -8.78
CA SER A 27 11.92 10.31 -8.58
C SER A 27 11.22 9.93 -9.90
N GLY A 28 11.44 10.68 -10.96
CA GLY A 28 10.89 10.44 -12.30
C GLY A 28 11.70 9.48 -13.17
N LYS A 29 12.93 9.13 -12.78
CA LYS A 29 13.77 8.20 -13.56
C LYS A 29 13.34 6.74 -13.34
N PRO A 30 13.33 5.91 -14.40
CA PRO A 30 13.15 4.46 -14.24
C PRO A 30 14.17 3.86 -13.25
N ILE A 31 13.72 2.98 -12.38
CA ILE A 31 14.57 2.29 -11.41
C ILE A 31 15.48 1.27 -12.13
N LEU A 32 14.90 0.59 -13.11
CA LEU A 32 15.60 -0.32 -14.02
C LEU A 32 15.24 0.04 -15.46
N PRO A 33 16.08 -0.29 -16.44
CA PRO A 33 15.78 -0.06 -17.85
C PRO A 33 14.40 -0.64 -18.25
N GLY A 34 13.50 0.20 -18.74
CA GLY A 34 12.13 -0.19 -19.13
C GLY A 34 11.16 -0.47 -17.97
N GLY A 35 11.60 -0.31 -16.73
CA GLY A 35 10.76 -0.50 -15.54
C GLY A 35 10.10 0.79 -15.05
N TRP A 36 9.40 0.70 -13.94
CA TRP A 36 8.74 1.82 -13.28
C TRP A 36 9.74 2.79 -12.65
N SER A 37 9.36 4.06 -12.64
CA SER A 37 10.02 5.08 -11.83
C SER A 37 9.56 5.02 -10.37
N ARG A 38 10.27 5.74 -9.48
CA ARG A 38 9.86 5.88 -8.07
C ARG A 38 8.48 6.51 -7.94
N LYS A 39 8.12 7.48 -8.81
CA LYS A 39 6.78 8.06 -8.86
C LYS A 39 5.71 7.03 -9.18
N GLN A 40 5.97 6.13 -10.13
CA GLN A 40 5.03 5.08 -10.52
C GLN A 40 4.87 4.04 -9.41
N VAL A 41 5.96 3.63 -8.76
CA VAL A 41 5.89 2.71 -7.60
C VAL A 41 5.13 3.36 -6.45
N LEU A 42 5.38 4.62 -6.12
CA LEU A 42 4.66 5.29 -5.03
C LEU A 42 3.19 5.52 -5.38
N GLY A 43 2.87 5.84 -6.63
CA GLY A 43 1.50 5.91 -7.13
C GLY A 43 0.77 4.57 -7.02
N HIS A 44 1.43 3.46 -7.35
CA HIS A 44 0.90 2.11 -7.13
C HIS A 44 0.65 1.83 -5.63
N LEU A 45 1.54 2.25 -4.73
CA LEU A 45 1.33 2.08 -3.29
C LEU A 45 0.15 2.91 -2.76
N ILE A 46 -0.10 4.10 -3.32
CA ILE A 46 -1.29 4.91 -3.00
C ILE A 46 -2.57 4.21 -3.49
N ASP A 47 -2.55 3.66 -4.70
CA ASP A 47 -3.67 2.89 -5.26
C ASP A 47 -3.94 1.62 -4.43
N SER A 48 -2.88 0.89 -4.05
CA SER A 48 -2.96 -0.26 -3.15
C SER A 48 -3.59 0.13 -1.80
N ALA A 49 -3.22 1.28 -1.24
CA ALA A 49 -3.80 1.80 0.00
C ALA A 49 -5.31 2.04 -0.15
N SER A 50 -5.73 2.64 -1.26
CA SER A 50 -7.14 2.91 -1.55
C SER A 50 -7.98 1.61 -1.64
N ASN A 51 -7.49 0.62 -2.37
CA ASN A 51 -8.15 -0.67 -2.51
C ASN A 51 -8.22 -1.43 -1.16
N ASN A 52 -7.13 -1.46 -0.40
CA ASN A 52 -7.09 -2.16 0.88
C ASN A 52 -7.91 -1.44 1.96
N HIS A 53 -8.01 -0.12 1.94
CA HIS A 53 -8.96 0.62 2.78
C HIS A 53 -10.39 0.10 2.59
N GLN A 54 -10.84 0.00 1.34
CA GLN A 54 -12.18 -0.51 1.03
C GLN A 54 -12.35 -1.97 1.47
N ARG A 55 -11.34 -2.83 1.28
CA ARG A 55 -11.36 -4.23 1.73
C ARG A 55 -11.48 -4.32 3.24
N PHE A 56 -10.69 -3.58 4.01
CA PHE A 56 -10.71 -3.61 5.48
C PHE A 56 -12.08 -3.21 6.04
N VAL A 57 -12.61 -2.08 5.57
CA VAL A 57 -13.90 -1.58 6.07
C VAL A 57 -15.05 -2.51 5.66
N ARG A 58 -15.13 -2.90 4.39
CA ARG A 58 -16.24 -3.73 3.89
C ARG A 58 -16.23 -5.13 4.49
N ALA A 59 -15.07 -5.80 4.59
CA ALA A 59 -14.97 -7.12 5.20
C ALA A 59 -15.34 -7.11 6.68
N SER A 60 -15.09 -6.00 7.38
CA SER A 60 -15.48 -5.85 8.79
C SER A 60 -17.00 -5.72 8.98
N LEU A 61 -17.74 -5.31 7.95
CA LEU A 61 -19.20 -5.07 8.03
C LEU A 61 -20.04 -6.22 7.45
N GLN A 62 -19.42 -7.16 6.71
CA GLN A 62 -20.11 -8.20 5.95
C GLN A 62 -19.75 -9.60 6.46
N PRO A 63 -20.56 -10.64 6.15
CA PRO A 63 -20.20 -12.04 6.44
C PRO A 63 -19.03 -12.56 5.61
N SER A 64 -18.90 -12.08 4.38
CA SER A 64 -17.80 -12.32 3.44
C SER A 64 -17.61 -11.10 2.54
N LEU A 65 -16.43 -10.98 1.92
CA LEU A 65 -16.13 -9.90 0.99
C LEU A 65 -15.90 -10.48 -0.41
N ASP A 66 -16.67 -10.01 -1.39
CA ASP A 66 -16.32 -10.13 -2.81
C ASP A 66 -15.80 -8.78 -3.30
N PHE A 67 -14.54 -8.76 -3.79
CA PHE A 67 -13.87 -7.54 -4.23
C PHE A 67 -13.15 -7.79 -5.56
N PRO A 68 -13.28 -6.89 -6.56
CA PRO A 68 -12.62 -7.08 -7.84
C PRO A 68 -11.10 -7.02 -7.69
N ALA A 69 -10.38 -7.80 -8.52
CA ALA A 69 -8.99 -7.52 -8.79
C ALA A 69 -8.87 -6.26 -9.65
N TYR A 70 -7.69 -5.67 -9.67
CA TYR A 70 -7.37 -4.56 -10.57
C TYR A 70 -6.05 -4.81 -11.29
N ASP A 71 -5.97 -4.30 -12.52
CA ASP A 71 -4.76 -4.30 -13.32
C ASP A 71 -3.88 -3.13 -12.87
N GLN A 72 -2.83 -3.44 -12.11
CA GLN A 72 -1.96 -2.42 -11.51
C GLN A 72 -1.21 -1.57 -12.56
N GLU A 73 -0.79 -2.16 -13.68
CA GLU A 73 -0.07 -1.42 -14.73
C GLU A 73 -1.00 -0.43 -15.42
N ARG A 74 -2.21 -0.89 -15.74
CA ARG A 74 -3.22 -0.06 -16.37
C ARG A 74 -3.70 1.05 -15.44
N ASN A 75 -3.85 0.76 -14.13
CA ASN A 75 -4.23 1.76 -13.14
C ASN A 75 -3.15 2.83 -12.98
N VAL A 76 -1.88 2.43 -12.87
CA VAL A 76 -0.75 3.37 -12.80
C VAL A 76 -0.67 4.21 -14.08
N GLY A 77 -0.86 3.58 -15.24
CA GLY A 77 -0.88 4.30 -16.52
C GLY A 77 -2.00 5.36 -16.59
N LEU A 78 -3.23 5.02 -16.14
CA LEU A 78 -4.36 5.93 -16.14
C LEU A 78 -4.21 7.09 -15.13
N GLN A 79 -3.68 6.80 -13.95
CA GLN A 79 -3.49 7.79 -12.89
C GLN A 79 -2.30 8.72 -13.14
N ALA A 80 -1.42 8.35 -14.07
CA ALA A 80 -0.25 9.12 -14.50
C ALA A 80 0.57 9.75 -13.35
N PRO A 81 0.99 8.97 -12.32
CA PRO A 81 1.75 9.53 -11.19
C PRO A 81 3.08 10.16 -11.62
N GLN A 82 3.54 9.84 -12.83
CA GLN A 82 4.72 10.43 -13.45
C GLN A 82 4.59 11.96 -13.62
N GLU A 83 3.36 12.44 -13.84
CA GLU A 83 3.04 13.87 -14.03
C GLU A 83 2.76 14.59 -12.70
N ALA A 84 2.56 13.82 -11.62
CA ALA A 84 2.26 14.39 -10.30
C ALA A 84 3.53 14.95 -9.63
N ASP A 85 3.34 15.89 -8.71
CA ASP A 85 4.40 16.45 -7.89
C ASP A 85 4.91 15.42 -6.88
N TRP A 86 6.25 15.23 -6.80
CA TRP A 86 6.84 14.22 -5.90
C TRP A 86 6.54 14.46 -4.42
N PRO A 87 6.72 15.68 -3.86
CA PRO A 87 6.33 16.01 -2.50
C PRO A 87 4.85 15.72 -2.20
N LEU A 88 3.96 15.95 -3.17
CA LEU A 88 2.53 15.64 -3.03
C LEU A 88 2.31 14.12 -2.89
N LEU A 89 2.92 13.31 -3.77
CA LEU A 89 2.81 11.86 -3.71
C LEU A 89 3.32 11.31 -2.37
N VAL A 90 4.48 11.77 -1.90
CA VAL A 90 5.06 11.35 -0.61
C VAL A 90 4.12 11.73 0.55
N SER A 91 3.60 12.95 0.55
CA SER A 91 2.71 13.43 1.61
C SER A 91 1.39 12.66 1.65
N LEU A 92 0.79 12.39 0.48
CA LEU A 92 -0.44 11.62 0.36
C LEU A 92 -0.21 10.17 0.81
N TRP A 93 0.86 9.51 0.32
CA TRP A 93 1.22 8.16 0.72
C TRP A 93 1.38 8.05 2.25
N ALA A 94 2.15 8.94 2.86
CA ALA A 94 2.43 8.89 4.30
C ALA A 94 1.16 9.14 5.13
N ALA A 95 0.38 10.17 4.81
CA ALA A 95 -0.84 10.49 5.54
C ALA A 95 -1.90 9.39 5.41
N TYR A 96 -2.08 8.84 4.20
CA TYR A 96 -3.06 7.80 3.95
C TYR A 96 -2.70 6.50 4.68
N ASN A 97 -1.44 6.12 4.66
CA ASN A 97 -0.98 4.92 5.35
C ASN A 97 -1.03 5.03 6.88
N ARG A 98 -0.79 6.22 7.46
CA ARG A 98 -1.04 6.47 8.89
C ARG A 98 -2.52 6.30 9.24
N TYR A 99 -3.41 6.75 8.36
CA TYR A 99 -4.84 6.51 8.55
C TYR A 99 -5.22 5.03 8.43
N LEU A 100 -4.62 4.29 7.50
CA LEU A 100 -4.80 2.84 7.41
C LEU A 100 -4.28 2.10 8.64
N ALA A 101 -3.15 2.51 9.21
CA ALA A 101 -2.65 1.96 10.47
C ALA A 101 -3.68 2.15 11.61
N HIS A 102 -4.32 3.32 11.68
CA HIS A 102 -5.41 3.58 12.62
C HIS A 102 -6.61 2.65 12.40
N ILE A 103 -7.00 2.37 11.16
CA ILE A 103 -8.08 1.43 10.82
C ILE A 103 -7.69 0.00 11.21
N ILE A 104 -6.49 -0.46 10.81
CA ILE A 104 -5.99 -1.81 11.10
C ILE A 104 -5.99 -2.09 12.61
N ALA A 105 -5.54 -1.13 13.42
CA ALA A 105 -5.55 -1.27 14.89
C ALA A 105 -6.95 -1.51 15.47
N ARG A 106 -8.00 -1.15 14.73
CA ARG A 106 -9.42 -1.22 15.16
C ARG A 106 -10.23 -2.30 14.46
N LEU A 107 -9.61 -3.10 13.61
CA LEU A 107 -10.31 -4.23 13.00
C LEU A 107 -10.84 -5.16 14.10
N PRO A 108 -12.14 -5.49 14.11
CA PRO A 108 -12.73 -6.32 15.16
C PRO A 108 -12.12 -7.72 15.13
N ALA A 109 -11.71 -8.24 16.29
CA ALA A 109 -11.06 -9.56 16.39
C ALA A 109 -11.93 -10.69 15.81
N ASN A 110 -13.25 -10.62 16.02
CA ASN A 110 -14.22 -11.59 15.49
C ASN A 110 -14.49 -11.46 13.98
N LYS A 111 -13.83 -10.51 13.30
CA LYS A 111 -13.92 -10.32 11.85
C LYS A 111 -12.63 -10.71 11.11
N LEU A 112 -11.57 -11.02 11.83
CA LEU A 112 -10.28 -11.34 11.20
C LEU A 112 -10.34 -12.60 10.33
N ASP A 113 -11.25 -13.53 10.63
CA ASP A 113 -11.50 -14.74 9.84
C ASP A 113 -12.55 -14.54 8.72
N THR A 114 -13.05 -13.30 8.51
CA THR A 114 -13.93 -12.99 7.38
C THR A 114 -13.28 -13.38 6.07
N VAL A 115 -13.95 -14.23 5.30
CA VAL A 115 -13.44 -14.70 4.00
C VAL A 115 -13.52 -13.59 2.97
N CYS A 116 -12.40 -13.35 2.28
CA CYS A 116 -12.26 -12.35 1.24
C CYS A 116 -11.95 -13.05 -0.11
N HIS A 117 -12.83 -12.89 -1.07
CA HIS A 117 -12.65 -13.29 -2.47
C HIS A 117 -12.16 -12.06 -3.25
N ILE A 118 -10.91 -12.05 -3.71
CA ILE A 118 -10.32 -10.92 -4.42
C ILE A 118 -10.00 -11.34 -5.86
N GLY A 119 -10.84 -10.95 -6.79
CA GLY A 119 -10.76 -11.37 -8.18
C GLY A 119 -10.88 -12.89 -8.31
N SER A 120 -9.98 -13.51 -9.07
CA SER A 120 -9.92 -14.96 -9.28
C SER A 120 -8.94 -15.69 -8.35
N ASN A 121 -8.33 -14.99 -7.40
CA ASN A 121 -7.39 -15.60 -6.46
C ASN A 121 -8.10 -16.53 -5.47
N PRO A 122 -7.40 -17.52 -4.90
CA PRO A 122 -7.93 -18.31 -3.79
C PRO A 122 -8.40 -17.41 -2.64
N PRO A 123 -9.51 -17.77 -1.97
CA PRO A 123 -10.02 -17.00 -0.84
C PRO A 123 -8.98 -16.91 0.30
N VAL A 124 -8.93 -15.74 0.92
CA VAL A 124 -8.05 -15.47 2.08
C VAL A 124 -8.86 -14.84 3.21
N THR A 125 -8.30 -14.73 4.42
CA THR A 125 -8.96 -14.07 5.54
C THR A 125 -8.66 -12.56 5.56
N LEU A 126 -9.51 -11.76 6.21
CA LEU A 126 -9.25 -10.34 6.44
C LEU A 126 -7.93 -10.12 7.18
N GLY A 127 -7.61 -10.96 8.18
CA GLY A 127 -6.34 -10.90 8.89
C GLY A 127 -5.14 -11.11 7.98
N PHE A 128 -5.25 -12.04 7.03
CA PHE A 128 -4.22 -12.25 6.01
C PHE A 128 -4.08 -11.01 5.10
N VAL A 129 -5.20 -10.46 4.59
CA VAL A 129 -5.18 -9.27 3.72
C VAL A 129 -4.48 -8.09 4.42
N ALA A 130 -4.72 -7.91 5.73
CA ALA A 130 -4.06 -6.85 6.49
C ALA A 130 -2.55 -7.08 6.64
N SER A 131 -2.12 -8.32 6.87
CA SER A 131 -0.69 -8.66 7.00
C SER A 131 0.03 -8.58 5.66
N ASP A 132 -0.58 -9.10 4.61
CA ASP A 132 -0.05 -9.07 3.23
C ASP A 132 0.11 -7.63 2.72
N TYR A 133 -0.79 -6.74 3.11
CA TYR A 133 -0.68 -5.30 2.79
C TYR A 133 0.64 -4.69 3.25
N LEU A 134 1.08 -4.99 4.48
CA LEU A 134 2.36 -4.51 5.00
C LEU A 134 3.54 -5.12 4.25
N THR A 135 3.51 -6.44 4.00
CA THR A 135 4.55 -7.14 3.24
C THR A 135 4.70 -6.57 1.83
N HIS A 136 3.59 -6.35 1.13
CA HIS A 136 3.54 -5.75 -0.19
C HIS A 136 4.14 -4.32 -0.19
N MET A 137 3.78 -3.50 0.81
CA MET A 137 4.33 -2.16 0.95
C MET A 137 5.85 -2.17 1.13
N VAL A 138 6.37 -2.99 2.05
CA VAL A 138 7.82 -3.09 2.30
C VAL A 138 8.56 -3.56 1.07
N HIS A 139 8.02 -4.55 0.34
CA HIS A 139 8.59 -5.00 -0.93
C HIS A 139 8.79 -3.83 -1.91
N HIS A 140 7.76 -3.04 -2.16
CA HIS A 140 7.85 -1.92 -3.10
C HIS A 140 8.70 -0.75 -2.57
N LEU A 141 8.68 -0.46 -1.28
CA LEU A 141 9.56 0.53 -0.68
C LEU A 141 11.03 0.13 -0.79
N SER A 142 11.36 -1.16 -0.70
CA SER A 142 12.73 -1.64 -0.91
C SER A 142 13.20 -1.44 -2.35
N GLN A 143 12.34 -1.62 -3.33
CA GLN A 143 12.66 -1.37 -4.74
C GLN A 143 13.07 0.09 -5.02
N ILE A 144 12.48 1.04 -4.30
CA ILE A 144 12.77 2.47 -4.44
C ILE A 144 13.83 2.99 -3.46
N GLY A 145 14.44 2.09 -2.67
CA GLY A 145 15.50 2.42 -1.70
C GLY A 145 15.02 3.08 -0.42
N ALA A 146 13.71 2.99 -0.10
CA ALA A 146 13.12 3.63 1.07
C ALA A 146 12.95 2.68 2.28
N ALA A 147 13.08 1.37 2.11
CA ALA A 147 13.05 0.37 3.19
C ALA A 147 14.13 -0.69 2.97
N ASP A 148 14.57 -1.33 4.06
CA ASP A 148 15.34 -2.56 4.01
C ASP A 148 14.34 -3.72 3.74
N GLY A 149 14.65 -4.61 2.81
CA GLY A 149 13.71 -5.63 2.30
C GLY A 149 13.30 -6.74 3.28
N ASN A 150 13.63 -6.61 4.56
CA ASN A 150 13.30 -7.57 5.62
C ASN A 150 12.31 -6.95 6.62
N LEU A 151 11.18 -7.63 6.83
CA LEU A 151 10.27 -7.42 7.97
C LEU A 151 10.67 -8.33 9.11
#